data_c0c79485657fdf27f53c44dc50ed26bc
#
_entry.id   c0c79485657fdf27f53c44dc50ed26bc
#
_cell.length_a   1.000
_cell.length_b   1.000
_cell.length_c   1.000
_cell.angle_alpha   90.00
_cell.angle_beta   90.00
_cell.angle_gamma   90.00
#
_symmetry.space_group_name_H-M   'P 1'
#
loop_
_entity.id
_entity.type
_entity.pdbx_description
1 polymer ?
#
loop_
_entity_poly.entity_id
_entity_poly.type
_entity_poly.pdbx_seq_one_letter_code
_entity_poly.pdbx_strand_id
1 'polypeptide(L)'
;MAGSTQTSGLGFVGQSVKRVEDERFLIGKGQFVADVMPDGVLHAVFVRSPYPHATIAGIDVGEATRHPGVVRVFTGQELNAVTQPFVPLAPQPGSYTPIYHAMAAEKVRHIGDPVALVVAESRHVAEDAAELVVVDYDMLDGVGSIDRALAADASQLWDRA
;
A
#
# COMPACT_ATOMS: atom_id res chain seq x y z
N MET A 1 -3.77 -60.13 -2.78
CA MET A 1 -2.92 -59.46 -3.81
C MET A 1 -3.81 -58.48 -4.56
N ALA A 2 -3.77 -57.23 -4.16
CA ALA A 2 -4.48 -56.15 -4.86
C ALA A 2 -3.48 -55.50 -5.82
N GLY A 3 -3.71 -55.68 -7.12
CA GLY A 3 -2.87 -55.14 -8.15
C GLY A 3 -2.94 -53.61 -8.19
N SER A 4 -1.81 -52.95 -8.04
CA SER A 4 -1.65 -51.54 -8.29
C SER A 4 -1.81 -51.25 -9.78
N THR A 5 -2.94 -50.71 -10.18
CA THR A 5 -3.13 -50.16 -11.53
C THR A 5 -2.24 -48.94 -11.66
N GLN A 6 -1.10 -49.09 -12.28
CA GLN A 6 -0.27 -47.95 -12.73
C GLN A 6 -1.05 -47.25 -13.84
N THR A 7 -1.61 -46.09 -13.58
CA THR A 7 -2.09 -45.14 -14.59
C THR A 7 -0.88 -44.46 -15.19
N SER A 8 -0.24 -45.12 -16.15
CA SER A 8 0.77 -44.53 -17.02
C SER A 8 0.06 -43.66 -18.04
N GLY A 9 0.20 -42.35 -17.99
CA GLY A 9 -0.12 -41.58 -19.16
C GLY A 9 -0.46 -40.08 -19.05
N LEU A 10 -0.76 -39.52 -17.89
CA LEU A 10 -1.23 -38.13 -17.81
C LEU A 10 -0.33 -37.19 -16.98
N GLY A 11 0.92 -37.52 -16.81
CA GLY A 11 1.84 -36.65 -16.05
C GLY A 11 1.35 -36.41 -14.63
N PHE A 12 1.29 -35.16 -14.18
CA PHE A 12 0.88 -34.78 -12.84
C PHE A 12 -0.63 -34.52 -12.68
N VAL A 13 -1.39 -34.54 -13.76
CA VAL A 13 -2.84 -34.28 -13.75
C VAL A 13 -3.56 -35.41 -13.01
N GLY A 14 -4.36 -35.06 -12.00
CA GLY A 14 -5.10 -35.99 -11.15
C GLY A 14 -4.27 -36.70 -10.07
N GLN A 15 -3.00 -36.37 -9.91
CA GLN A 15 -2.16 -36.88 -8.83
C GLN A 15 -2.07 -35.89 -7.66
N SER A 16 -1.99 -36.41 -6.43
CA SER A 16 -1.68 -35.62 -5.23
C SER A 16 -0.16 -35.36 -5.17
N VAL A 17 0.27 -34.28 -5.82
CA VAL A 17 1.68 -33.88 -5.82
C VAL A 17 1.95 -33.02 -4.60
N LYS A 18 2.93 -33.41 -3.78
CA LYS A 18 3.39 -32.60 -2.65
C LYS A 18 4.12 -31.36 -3.16
N ARG A 19 3.87 -30.21 -2.53
CA ARG A 19 4.64 -28.99 -2.83
C ARG A 19 6.09 -29.15 -2.35
N VAL A 20 7.04 -28.71 -3.15
CA VAL A 20 8.47 -28.80 -2.84
C VAL A 20 8.83 -28.07 -1.52
N GLU A 21 8.05 -27.05 -1.18
CA GLU A 21 8.29 -26.20 -0.02
C GLU A 21 7.64 -26.70 1.27
N ASP A 22 6.72 -27.68 1.21
CA ASP A 22 5.96 -28.13 2.38
C ASP A 22 6.88 -28.61 3.52
N GLU A 23 7.95 -29.32 3.19
CA GLU A 23 8.89 -29.85 4.18
C GLU A 23 9.55 -28.74 5.00
N ARG A 24 10.07 -27.70 4.35
CA ARG A 24 10.75 -26.58 5.06
C ARG A 24 9.78 -25.78 5.92
N PHE A 25 8.52 -25.63 5.51
CA PHE A 25 7.49 -24.94 6.30
C PHE A 25 7.08 -25.75 7.52
N LEU A 26 6.88 -27.06 7.37
CA LEU A 26 6.50 -27.95 8.45
C LEU A 26 7.56 -28.05 9.56
N ILE A 27 8.84 -27.94 9.22
CA ILE A 27 9.95 -27.98 10.19
C ILE A 27 10.39 -26.59 10.67
N GLY A 28 9.60 -25.53 10.38
CA GLY A 28 9.89 -24.16 10.83
C GLY A 28 11.08 -23.48 10.13
N LYS A 29 11.53 -24.00 8.99
CA LYS A 29 12.62 -23.42 8.18
C LYS A 29 12.08 -22.57 7.02
N GLY A 30 10.80 -22.20 7.05
CA GLY A 30 10.24 -21.21 6.15
C GLY A 30 10.96 -19.87 6.34
N GLN A 31 11.14 -19.13 5.24
CA GLN A 31 11.72 -17.79 5.27
C GLN A 31 10.91 -16.90 4.35
N PHE A 32 10.34 -15.86 4.92
CA PHE A 32 9.57 -14.82 4.23
C PHE A 32 10.35 -13.51 4.24
N VAL A 33 9.89 -12.52 3.48
CA VAL A 33 10.58 -11.21 3.42
C VAL A 33 10.73 -10.58 4.81
N ALA A 34 9.73 -10.73 5.68
CA ALA A 34 9.78 -10.19 7.05
C ALA A 34 10.78 -10.89 7.98
N ASP A 35 11.26 -12.08 7.60
CA ASP A 35 12.27 -12.84 8.37
C ASP A 35 13.70 -12.48 7.93
N VAL A 36 13.83 -11.71 6.84
CA VAL A 36 15.13 -11.26 6.32
C VAL A 36 15.44 -9.89 6.92
N MET A 37 16.24 -9.87 7.98
CA MET A 37 16.59 -8.69 8.75
C MET A 37 18.11 -8.41 8.62
N PRO A 38 18.56 -7.72 7.56
CA PRO A 38 19.96 -7.32 7.44
C PRO A 38 20.36 -6.32 8.53
N ASP A 39 21.64 -6.25 8.87
CA ASP A 39 22.13 -5.26 9.82
C ASP A 39 21.87 -3.84 9.32
N GLY A 40 21.34 -3.00 10.20
CA GLY A 40 21.02 -1.61 9.89
C GLY A 40 19.74 -1.40 9.08
N VAL A 41 18.87 -2.43 8.95
CA VAL A 41 17.55 -2.25 8.32
C VAL A 41 16.74 -1.22 9.08
N LEU A 42 16.06 -0.35 8.33
CA LEU A 42 15.09 0.60 8.86
C LEU A 42 13.66 0.10 8.59
N HIS A 43 12.76 0.54 9.44
CA HIS A 43 11.34 0.20 9.33
C HIS A 43 10.55 1.42 8.88
N ALA A 44 9.59 1.19 7.98
CA ALA A 44 8.76 2.23 7.42
C ALA A 44 7.28 1.95 7.65
N VAL A 45 6.54 2.96 8.12
CA VAL A 45 5.09 2.90 8.36
C VAL A 45 4.41 4.06 7.64
N PHE A 46 3.36 3.76 6.88
CA PHE A 46 2.54 4.77 6.23
C PHE A 46 1.44 5.28 7.15
N VAL A 47 1.34 6.59 7.28
CA VAL A 47 0.13 7.27 7.78
C VAL A 47 -0.89 7.30 6.65
N ARG A 48 -2.11 6.83 6.93
CA ARG A 48 -3.15 6.64 5.92
C ARG A 48 -4.40 7.43 6.24
N SER A 49 -5.06 7.95 5.21
CA SER A 49 -6.31 8.68 5.35
C SER A 49 -7.43 7.78 5.87
N PRO A 50 -8.20 8.24 6.88
CA PRO A 50 -9.44 7.59 7.29
C PRO A 50 -10.62 7.99 6.40
N TYR A 51 -10.46 8.98 5.51
CA TYR A 51 -11.52 9.54 4.68
C TYR A 51 -11.47 9.02 3.25
N PRO A 52 -12.64 8.80 2.62
CA PRO A 52 -12.72 8.33 1.24
C PRO A 52 -12.37 9.42 0.22
N HIS A 53 -12.59 10.70 0.56
CA HIS A 53 -12.32 11.85 -0.29
C HIS A 53 -12.21 13.10 0.58
N ALA A 54 -11.07 13.76 0.55
CA ALA A 54 -10.82 14.99 1.29
C ALA A 54 -9.64 15.75 0.67
N THR A 55 -9.63 17.07 0.78
CA THR A 55 -8.40 17.86 0.60
C THR A 55 -7.56 17.81 1.86
N ILE A 56 -6.24 17.83 1.70
CA ILE A 56 -5.28 17.93 2.79
C ILE A 56 -4.98 19.40 2.99
N ALA A 57 -5.53 19.99 4.07
CA ALA A 57 -5.30 21.39 4.41
C ALA A 57 -3.92 21.60 5.04
N GLY A 58 -3.41 20.59 5.75
CA GLY A 58 -2.09 20.63 6.37
C GLY A 58 -1.66 19.28 6.90
N ILE A 59 -0.34 19.10 7.03
CA ILE A 59 0.26 17.93 7.69
C ILE A 59 1.32 18.44 8.67
N ASP A 60 1.11 18.21 9.97
CA ASP A 60 2.12 18.46 11.01
C ASP A 60 2.86 17.17 11.35
N VAL A 61 4.14 17.13 11.07
CA VAL A 61 5.06 16.02 11.35
C VAL A 61 6.04 16.35 12.46
N GLY A 62 5.87 17.49 13.13
CA GLY A 62 6.85 18.05 14.06
C GLY A 62 7.12 17.15 15.26
N GLU A 63 6.09 16.58 15.90
CA GLU A 63 6.26 15.65 17.02
C GLU A 63 6.83 14.32 16.56
N ALA A 64 6.30 13.77 15.49
CA ALA A 64 6.79 12.52 14.89
C ALA A 64 8.29 12.58 14.55
N THR A 65 8.75 13.70 13.97
CA THR A 65 10.15 13.88 13.59
C THR A 65 11.09 13.95 14.80
N ARG A 66 10.62 14.43 15.94
CA ARG A 66 11.41 14.52 17.17
C ARG A 66 11.36 13.24 18.03
N HIS A 67 10.52 12.29 17.67
CA HIS A 67 10.39 11.05 18.43
C HIS A 67 11.70 10.25 18.41
N PRO A 68 12.20 9.79 19.57
CA PRO A 68 13.46 9.04 19.64
C PRO A 68 13.45 7.78 18.76
N GLY A 69 14.50 7.58 17.97
CA GLY A 69 14.62 6.44 17.04
C GLY A 69 13.96 6.67 15.67
N VAL A 70 13.30 7.82 15.45
CA VAL A 70 12.84 8.21 14.12
C VAL A 70 14.01 8.76 13.32
N VAL A 71 14.19 8.22 12.12
CA VAL A 71 15.25 8.64 11.19
C VAL A 71 14.73 9.77 10.30
N ARG A 72 13.50 9.63 9.78
CA ARG A 72 12.87 10.65 8.94
C ARG A 72 11.36 10.44 8.82
N VAL A 73 10.64 11.54 8.65
CA VAL A 73 9.25 11.56 8.22
C VAL A 73 9.18 12.26 6.87
N PHE A 74 8.48 11.65 5.92
CA PHE A 74 8.23 12.22 4.58
C PHE A 74 6.75 12.53 4.42
N THR A 75 6.43 13.70 3.92
CA THR A 75 5.09 14.04 3.46
C THR A 75 4.90 13.63 1.99
N GLY A 76 3.63 13.57 1.53
CA GLY A 76 3.35 13.31 0.11
C GLY A 76 4.02 14.31 -0.82
N GLN A 77 4.08 15.58 -0.44
CA GLN A 77 4.73 16.63 -1.24
C GLN A 77 6.24 16.37 -1.39
N GLU A 78 6.93 16.04 -0.30
CA GLU A 78 8.38 15.77 -0.34
C GLU A 78 8.72 14.52 -1.15
N LEU A 79 7.95 13.42 -0.95
CA LEU A 79 8.22 12.17 -1.65
C LEU A 79 7.92 12.29 -3.15
N ASN A 80 6.83 12.95 -3.53
CA ASN A 80 6.43 13.11 -4.93
C ASN A 80 7.40 14.02 -5.71
N ALA A 81 8.14 14.89 -5.03
CA ALA A 81 9.17 15.72 -5.66
C ALA A 81 10.40 14.91 -6.15
N VAL A 82 10.63 13.72 -5.57
CA VAL A 82 11.79 12.85 -5.88
C VAL A 82 11.40 11.53 -6.53
N THR A 83 10.10 11.27 -6.69
CA THR A 83 9.58 10.04 -7.33
C THR A 83 8.78 10.38 -8.58
N GLN A 84 8.68 9.39 -9.48
CA GLN A 84 7.82 9.52 -10.65
C GLN A 84 6.42 8.99 -10.34
N PRO A 85 5.37 9.56 -10.95
CA PRO A 85 4.02 9.02 -10.83
C PRO A 85 3.91 7.64 -11.48
N PHE A 86 2.95 6.85 -11.02
CA PHE A 86 2.63 5.58 -11.64
C PHE A 86 1.97 5.80 -12.99
N VAL A 87 2.48 5.14 -14.02
CA VAL A 87 1.91 5.16 -15.35
C VAL A 87 1.28 3.80 -15.63
N PRO A 88 0.02 3.74 -16.11
CA PRO A 88 -0.60 2.47 -16.51
C PRO A 88 0.22 1.78 -17.60
N LEU A 89 0.44 0.46 -17.46
CA LEU A 89 1.19 -0.32 -18.44
C LEU A 89 0.51 -0.39 -19.82
N ALA A 90 -0.83 -0.26 -19.86
CA ALA A 90 -1.60 -0.33 -21.08
C ALA A 90 -2.76 0.69 -21.05
N PRO A 91 -2.49 1.96 -21.34
CA PRO A 91 -3.54 2.96 -21.43
C PRO A 91 -4.49 2.61 -22.60
N GLN A 92 -5.81 2.63 -22.33
CA GLN A 92 -6.81 2.37 -23.38
C GLN A 92 -7.01 3.64 -24.20
N PRO A 93 -7.09 3.54 -25.54
CA PRO A 93 -7.40 4.68 -26.40
C PRO A 93 -8.70 5.37 -25.98
N GLY A 94 -8.68 6.69 -25.79
CA GLY A 94 -9.84 7.48 -25.38
C GLY A 94 -10.18 7.41 -23.89
N SER A 95 -9.42 6.68 -23.06
CA SER A 95 -9.57 6.70 -21.62
C SER A 95 -8.75 7.83 -20.99
N TYR A 96 -9.29 8.42 -19.92
CA TYR A 96 -8.54 9.31 -19.06
C TYR A 96 -7.55 8.50 -18.20
N THR A 97 -6.31 8.91 -18.19
CA THR A 97 -5.28 8.30 -17.35
C THR A 97 -5.01 9.24 -16.17
N PRO A 98 -5.48 8.89 -14.96
CA PRO A 98 -5.18 9.70 -13.77
C PRO A 98 -3.70 9.61 -13.41
N ILE A 99 -3.16 10.71 -12.91
CA ILE A 99 -1.81 10.75 -12.37
C ILE A 99 -1.85 10.25 -10.94
N TYR A 100 -1.23 9.08 -10.70
CA TYR A 100 -1.09 8.49 -9.37
C TYR A 100 0.33 8.66 -8.86
N HIS A 101 0.47 9.28 -7.72
CA HIS A 101 1.73 9.34 -6.98
C HIS A 101 1.76 8.28 -5.87
N ALA A 102 2.94 8.05 -5.32
CA ALA A 102 3.12 7.10 -4.22
C ALA A 102 2.38 7.50 -2.93
N MET A 103 2.20 8.80 -2.71
CA MET A 103 1.43 9.37 -1.60
C MET A 103 0.58 10.54 -2.05
N ALA A 104 -0.55 10.75 -1.38
CA ALA A 104 -1.38 11.92 -1.56
C ALA A 104 -0.69 13.16 -0.98
N ALA A 105 -0.62 14.25 -1.76
CA ALA A 105 -0.04 15.52 -1.34
C ALA A 105 -1.10 16.61 -1.07
N GLU A 106 -2.14 16.67 -1.89
CA GLU A 106 -3.17 17.69 -1.83
C GLU A 106 -4.58 17.13 -1.56
N LYS A 107 -4.84 15.93 -2.04
CA LYS A 107 -6.19 15.34 -2.00
C LYS A 107 -6.08 13.82 -1.83
N VAL A 108 -6.79 13.28 -0.85
CA VAL A 108 -6.99 11.83 -0.71
C VAL A 108 -8.23 11.40 -1.49
N ARG A 109 -8.17 10.23 -2.10
CA ARG A 109 -9.15 9.73 -3.07
C ARG A 109 -9.78 8.40 -2.71
N HIS A 110 -9.28 7.78 -1.64
CA HIS A 110 -9.85 6.56 -1.06
C HIS A 110 -9.45 6.42 0.41
N ILE A 111 -10.22 5.60 1.15
CA ILE A 111 -9.83 5.20 2.51
C ILE A 111 -8.52 4.43 2.43
N GLY A 112 -7.56 4.79 3.29
CA GLY A 112 -6.24 4.17 3.30
C GLY A 112 -5.24 4.80 2.33
N ASP A 113 -5.58 5.89 1.65
CA ASP A 113 -4.64 6.64 0.80
C ASP A 113 -3.46 7.12 1.65
N PRO A 114 -2.19 6.76 1.33
CA PRO A 114 -1.04 7.15 2.12
C PRO A 114 -0.77 8.65 2.00
N VAL A 115 -0.52 9.31 3.13
CA VAL A 115 -0.33 10.78 3.22
C VAL A 115 1.03 11.16 3.81
N ALA A 116 1.60 10.31 4.65
CA ALA A 116 2.95 10.46 5.18
C ALA A 116 3.63 9.10 5.34
N LEU A 117 4.97 9.10 5.41
CA LEU A 117 5.80 7.92 5.62
C LEU A 117 6.77 8.20 6.76
N VAL A 118 6.69 7.40 7.82
CA VAL A 118 7.62 7.44 8.95
C VAL A 118 8.66 6.35 8.77
N VAL A 119 9.93 6.71 8.87
CA VAL A 119 11.09 5.78 8.81
C VAL A 119 11.81 5.84 10.15
N ALA A 120 11.98 4.68 10.78
CA ALA A 120 12.58 4.57 12.12
C ALA A 120 13.46 3.32 12.27
N GLU A 121 14.23 3.27 13.37
CA GLU A 121 15.15 2.17 13.70
C GLU A 121 14.43 0.86 14.03
N SER A 122 13.16 0.91 14.43
CA SER A 122 12.34 -0.26 14.69
C SER A 122 10.90 -0.04 14.24
N ARG A 123 10.18 -1.15 14.03
CA ARG A 123 8.77 -1.11 13.64
C ARG A 123 7.90 -0.42 14.69
N HIS A 124 8.11 -0.73 15.96
CA HIS A 124 7.34 -0.11 17.06
C HIS A 124 7.53 1.41 17.12
N VAL A 125 8.78 1.87 17.02
CA VAL A 125 9.08 3.30 16.96
C VAL A 125 8.42 3.97 15.76
N ALA A 126 8.40 3.30 14.59
CA ALA A 126 7.74 3.84 13.41
C ALA A 126 6.21 3.91 13.57
N GLU A 127 5.59 2.92 14.21
CA GLU A 127 4.17 2.88 14.51
C GLU A 127 3.79 3.96 15.54
N ASP A 128 4.51 4.06 16.66
CA ASP A 128 4.29 5.08 17.70
C ASP A 128 4.44 6.50 17.13
N ALA A 129 5.47 6.74 16.33
CA ALA A 129 5.68 8.03 15.70
C ALA A 129 4.66 8.35 14.61
N ALA A 130 4.11 7.35 13.92
CA ALA A 130 3.05 7.56 12.94
C ALA A 130 1.75 8.07 13.57
N GLU A 131 1.47 7.72 14.84
CA GLU A 131 0.33 8.24 15.61
C GLU A 131 0.49 9.71 16.00
N LEU A 132 1.73 10.24 15.99
CA LEU A 132 2.03 11.65 16.28
C LEU A 132 1.91 12.57 15.06
N VAL A 133 1.68 12.01 13.86
CA VAL A 133 1.45 12.80 12.66
C VAL A 133 0.01 13.31 12.66
N VAL A 134 -0.15 14.62 12.62
CA VAL A 134 -1.47 15.26 12.56
C VAL A 134 -1.75 15.70 11.14
N VAL A 135 -2.90 15.31 10.60
CA VAL A 135 -3.32 15.70 9.25
C VAL A 135 -4.68 16.40 9.32
N ASP A 136 -4.71 17.62 8.83
CA ASP A 136 -5.94 18.40 8.71
C ASP A 136 -6.61 18.12 7.38
N TYR A 137 -7.85 17.65 7.43
CA TYR A 137 -8.64 17.27 6.27
C TYR A 137 -9.90 18.14 6.12
N ASP A 138 -10.11 18.66 4.93
CA ASP A 138 -11.42 19.20 4.53
C ASP A 138 -12.17 18.11 3.75
N MET A 139 -13.21 17.56 4.36
CA MET A 139 -13.96 16.44 3.79
C MET A 139 -14.72 16.85 2.52
N LEU A 140 -14.66 15.96 1.53
CA LEU A 140 -15.40 16.06 0.27
C LEU A 140 -16.36 14.87 0.14
N ASP A 141 -17.36 15.00 -0.73
CA ASP A 141 -18.29 13.91 -1.01
C ASP A 141 -17.57 12.72 -1.62
N GLY A 142 -17.65 11.58 -0.95
CA GLY A 142 -17.12 10.32 -1.42
C GLY A 142 -18.04 9.62 -2.41
N VAL A 143 -17.47 8.83 -3.31
CA VAL A 143 -18.21 8.02 -4.28
C VAL A 143 -18.14 6.56 -3.88
N GLY A 144 -19.23 6.02 -3.32
CA GLY A 144 -19.27 4.67 -2.75
C GLY A 144 -19.97 3.61 -3.63
N SER A 145 -20.52 3.97 -4.79
CA SER A 145 -21.19 3.03 -5.69
C SER A 145 -21.06 3.44 -7.16
N ILE A 146 -21.28 2.48 -8.05
CA ILE A 146 -21.28 2.72 -9.51
C ILE A 146 -22.39 3.71 -9.88
N ASP A 147 -23.58 3.54 -9.33
CA ASP A 147 -24.73 4.43 -9.62
C ASP A 147 -24.43 5.87 -9.20
N ARG A 148 -23.78 6.05 -8.03
CA ARG A 148 -23.38 7.39 -7.58
C ARG A 148 -22.25 7.96 -8.47
N ALA A 149 -21.32 7.11 -8.96
CA ALA A 149 -20.26 7.56 -9.88
C ALA A 149 -20.78 8.03 -11.23
N LEU A 150 -21.89 7.45 -11.69
CA LEU A 150 -22.53 7.79 -12.97
C LEU A 150 -23.52 8.97 -12.87
N ALA A 151 -23.83 9.44 -11.68
CA ALA A 151 -24.72 10.58 -11.48
C ALA A 151 -24.12 11.87 -12.06
N ALA A 152 -24.96 12.74 -12.62
CA ALA A 152 -24.50 13.98 -13.24
C ALA A 152 -23.81 14.95 -12.26
N ASP A 153 -24.14 14.84 -10.97
CA ASP A 153 -23.59 15.60 -9.85
C ASP A 153 -22.49 14.83 -9.07
N ALA A 154 -21.94 13.76 -9.64
CA ALA A 154 -20.91 12.95 -8.98
C ALA A 154 -19.66 13.79 -8.66
N SER A 155 -19.16 13.63 -7.43
CA SER A 155 -17.92 14.27 -7.01
C SER A 155 -16.74 13.75 -7.85
N GLN A 156 -15.92 14.67 -8.37
CA GLN A 156 -14.78 14.32 -9.21
C GLN A 156 -13.56 14.01 -8.33
N LEU A 157 -13.03 12.81 -8.45
CA LEU A 157 -11.82 12.40 -7.74
C LEU A 157 -10.54 13.01 -8.34
N TRP A 158 -10.53 13.23 -9.65
CA TRP A 158 -9.46 13.93 -10.38
C TRP A 158 -10.05 15.10 -11.14
N ASP A 159 -9.36 16.23 -11.04
CA ASP A 159 -9.69 17.38 -11.85
C ASP A 159 -9.27 17.05 -13.29
N ARG A 160 -10.22 17.00 -14.19
CA ARG A 160 -9.91 16.87 -15.61
C ARG A 160 -9.31 18.20 -16.10
N ALA A 161 -8.16 18.10 -16.72
CA ALA A 161 -7.66 19.15 -17.56
C ALA A 161 -8.52 19.26 -18.83
#